data_f2741c90afe762b546c5bf9883ee0833
#
_entry.id   f2741c90afe762b546c5bf9883ee0833
#
_cell.length_a   1.000
_cell.length_b   1.000
_cell.length_c   1.000
_cell.angle_alpha   90.00
_cell.angle_beta   90.00
_cell.angle_gamma   90.00
#
_symmetry.space_group_name_H-M   'P 1'
#
loop_
_entity.id
_entity.type
_entity.pdbx_description
1 polymer ?
#
loop_
_entity_poly.entity_id
_entity_poly.type
_entity_poly.pdbx_seq_one_letter_code
_entity_poly.pdbx_strand_id
1 'polypeptide(L)'
;MPTQEFGGDWTQQKLQILDNYLAAYCKIFQTNPRATHLDTIYVDAFAGSGLIQRSANRQVEGQLFSEFVKPDAIEFLKGSATRALQHPFTRYIFIEKSETRVAELEKLKALSTTGSRIAIRKGDANSKLESFVAATDWKKTRAVVFLDPYGMQVNWNTIAMLGETKAVDLWFLFPLGQAVMRLLQKRCEPPREWQQALDRIFGTHDWYSRFYKTEKQADFFEEEVTSTHRVADSNAVAAFMIERLETAFHAVAKKPGILYNSQNVPLYLFCFASANPKGAPTALKIANDLLKRLN
;
A
#
# COMPACT_ATOMS: atom_id res chain seq x y z
N MET A 1 22.59 -2.52 29.36
CA MET A 1 21.26 -2.10 28.90
C MET A 1 21.21 -2.32 27.38
N PRO A 2 20.32 -3.11 26.83
CA PRO A 2 20.27 -3.30 25.39
C PRO A 2 19.75 -2.02 24.75
N THR A 3 20.51 -1.49 23.83
CA THR A 3 20.13 -0.39 22.93
C THR A 3 18.93 -0.82 22.12
N GLN A 4 17.77 -0.20 22.33
CA GLN A 4 16.61 -0.35 21.46
C GLN A 4 16.98 0.20 20.06
N GLU A 5 17.14 -0.71 19.10
CA GLU A 5 17.17 -0.35 17.67
C GLU A 5 15.78 0.18 17.30
N PHE A 6 15.71 1.45 16.94
CA PHE A 6 14.52 2.09 16.41
C PHE A 6 14.36 1.68 14.93
N GLY A 7 13.31 0.98 14.67
CA GLY A 7 12.92 0.42 13.38
C GLY A 7 12.52 -1.03 13.60
N GLY A 8 11.24 -1.29 13.91
CA GLY A 8 10.82 -2.63 14.33
C GLY A 8 11.06 -3.66 13.23
N ASP A 9 11.24 -4.92 13.60
CA ASP A 9 11.41 -6.11 12.73
C ASP A 9 10.40 -6.17 11.56
N TRP A 10 9.22 -5.59 11.72
CA TRP A 10 8.18 -5.53 10.70
C TRP A 10 8.59 -4.80 9.42
N THR A 11 9.46 -3.79 9.51
CA THR A 11 9.98 -3.04 8.36
C THR A 11 10.85 -3.93 7.48
N GLN A 12 11.73 -4.71 8.09
CA GLN A 12 12.58 -5.64 7.37
C GLN A 12 11.79 -6.83 6.82
N GLN A 13 10.82 -7.33 7.58
CA GLN A 13 9.98 -8.46 7.19
C GLN A 13 9.17 -8.16 5.91
N LYS A 14 8.50 -7.01 5.83
CA LYS A 14 7.73 -6.66 4.63
C LYS A 14 8.61 -6.43 3.41
N LEU A 15 9.77 -5.78 3.57
CA LEU A 15 10.74 -5.60 2.48
C LEU A 15 11.29 -6.94 2.00
N GLN A 16 11.53 -7.87 2.90
CA GLN A 16 11.98 -9.21 2.53
C GLN A 16 10.89 -9.99 1.77
N ILE A 17 9.62 -9.81 2.14
CA ILE A 17 8.49 -10.42 1.41
C ILE A 17 8.40 -9.84 0.00
N LEU A 18 8.43 -8.52 -0.12
CA LEU A 18 8.43 -7.86 -1.43
C LEU A 18 9.61 -8.34 -2.28
N ASP A 19 10.81 -8.32 -1.73
CA ASP A 19 12.04 -8.75 -2.39
C ASP A 19 11.95 -10.20 -2.91
N ASN A 20 11.49 -11.12 -2.07
CA ASN A 20 11.28 -12.53 -2.45
C ASN A 20 10.21 -12.66 -3.56
N TYR A 21 9.16 -11.84 -3.52
CA TYR A 21 8.16 -11.82 -4.57
C TYR A 21 8.76 -11.32 -5.89
N LEU A 22 9.52 -10.22 -5.87
CA LEU A 22 10.15 -9.66 -7.06
C LEU A 22 11.13 -10.66 -7.69
N ALA A 23 11.90 -11.39 -6.87
CA ALA A 23 12.78 -12.46 -7.34
C ALA A 23 12.01 -13.57 -8.07
N ALA A 24 10.92 -14.06 -7.46
CA ALA A 24 10.09 -15.10 -8.06
C ALA A 24 9.40 -14.60 -9.34
N TYR A 25 8.89 -13.38 -9.32
CA TYR A 25 8.27 -12.73 -10.47
C TYR A 25 9.24 -12.63 -11.65
N CYS A 26 10.41 -12.05 -11.45
CA CYS A 26 11.42 -11.92 -12.51
C CYS A 26 11.87 -13.28 -13.05
N LYS A 27 12.04 -14.28 -12.18
CA LYS A 27 12.39 -15.64 -12.59
C LYS A 27 11.36 -16.23 -13.56
N ILE A 28 10.04 -16.04 -13.29
CA ILE A 28 8.97 -16.49 -14.19
C ILE A 28 9.11 -15.87 -15.58
N PHE A 29 9.34 -14.56 -15.65
CA PHE A 29 9.45 -13.85 -16.93
C PHE A 29 10.75 -14.13 -17.68
N GLN A 30 11.79 -14.60 -17.00
CA GLN A 30 13.03 -15.04 -17.63
C GLN A 30 12.99 -16.49 -18.14
N THR A 31 12.22 -17.37 -17.47
CA THR A 31 12.29 -18.81 -17.73
C THR A 31 11.06 -19.39 -18.40
N ASN A 32 9.90 -18.72 -18.32
CA ASN A 32 8.67 -19.21 -18.96
C ASN A 32 8.60 -18.74 -20.41
N PRO A 33 8.72 -19.64 -21.42
CA PRO A 33 8.67 -19.27 -22.84
C PRO A 33 7.42 -18.47 -23.27
N ARG A 34 6.31 -18.63 -22.52
CA ARG A 34 5.07 -17.89 -22.78
C ARG A 34 5.07 -16.47 -22.22
N ALA A 35 6.10 -16.10 -21.45
CA ALA A 35 6.19 -14.80 -20.78
C ALA A 35 7.48 -14.02 -21.13
N THR A 36 8.51 -14.66 -21.66
CA THR A 36 9.83 -14.02 -21.93
C THR A 36 9.77 -12.88 -22.95
N HIS A 37 8.71 -12.81 -23.76
CA HIS A 37 8.52 -11.76 -24.76
C HIS A 37 7.82 -10.52 -24.17
N LEU A 38 7.39 -10.56 -22.92
CA LEU A 38 6.66 -9.47 -22.28
C LEU A 38 7.64 -8.53 -21.54
N ASP A 39 7.37 -7.24 -21.67
CA ASP A 39 8.02 -6.24 -20.84
C ASP A 39 7.56 -6.34 -19.39
N THR A 40 8.49 -6.19 -18.46
CA THR A 40 8.21 -6.17 -17.02
C THR A 40 8.53 -4.82 -16.42
N ILE A 41 7.59 -4.25 -15.67
CA ILE A 41 7.77 -2.94 -15.03
C ILE A 41 7.57 -3.09 -13.52
N TYR A 42 8.51 -2.54 -12.74
CA TYR A 42 8.31 -2.31 -11.32
C TYR A 42 7.94 -0.85 -11.10
N VAL A 43 6.88 -0.61 -10.35
CA VAL A 43 6.43 0.73 -9.97
C VAL A 43 6.39 0.86 -8.46
N ASP A 44 7.16 1.79 -7.91
CA ASP A 44 7.06 2.21 -6.53
C ASP A 44 6.39 3.59 -6.49
N ALA A 45 5.16 3.63 -5.99
CA ALA A 45 4.36 4.85 -6.04
C ALA A 45 4.65 5.83 -4.89
N PHE A 46 5.45 5.39 -3.91
CA PHE A 46 5.88 6.19 -2.75
C PHE A 46 7.36 5.92 -2.47
N ALA A 47 8.20 6.09 -3.49
CA ALA A 47 9.56 5.56 -3.53
C ALA A 47 10.53 6.15 -2.49
N GLY A 48 10.18 7.25 -1.83
CA GLY A 48 11.06 7.86 -0.85
C GLY A 48 12.40 8.33 -1.43
N SER A 49 13.46 8.27 -0.64
CA SER A 49 14.80 8.70 -1.05
C SER A 49 15.68 7.60 -1.64
N GLY A 50 15.31 6.35 -1.44
CA GLY A 50 16.15 5.21 -1.85
C GLY A 50 17.49 5.09 -1.11
N LEU A 51 17.91 6.08 -0.32
CA LEU A 51 19.20 6.12 0.38
C LEU A 51 19.03 6.27 1.89
N ILE A 52 19.92 5.63 2.65
CA ILE A 52 19.95 5.70 4.11
C ILE A 52 20.63 7.01 4.55
N GLN A 53 19.89 7.98 5.05
CA GLN A 53 20.45 9.04 5.90
C GLN A 53 19.72 9.07 7.25
N ARG A 54 20.49 8.89 8.32
CA ARG A 54 20.07 9.20 9.68
C ARG A 54 19.93 10.71 9.81
N SER A 55 18.72 11.22 9.97
CA SER A 55 18.52 12.54 10.55
C SER A 55 17.21 12.60 11.32
N ALA A 56 17.36 12.75 12.62
CA ALA A 56 16.32 13.23 13.51
C ALA A 56 15.89 14.64 13.05
N ASN A 57 14.59 14.94 13.17
CA ASN A 57 13.95 16.22 12.93
C ASN A 57 13.80 16.68 11.45
N ARG A 58 12.64 16.40 10.87
CA ARG A 58 11.99 17.32 9.92
C ARG A 58 10.48 17.28 10.11
N GLN A 59 9.93 18.46 10.37
CA GLN A 59 8.51 18.76 10.34
C GLN A 59 7.97 18.49 8.94
N VAL A 60 6.89 17.72 8.85
CA VAL A 60 6.13 17.51 7.62
C VAL A 60 5.08 18.61 7.56
N GLU A 61 5.36 19.67 6.81
CA GLU A 61 4.42 20.76 6.58
C GLU A 61 3.29 20.33 5.64
N GLY A 62 2.07 20.63 6.01
CA GLY A 62 0.92 20.71 5.10
C GLY A 62 -0.01 19.51 5.00
N GLN A 63 -0.04 18.58 5.96
CA GLN A 63 -1.01 17.47 5.95
C GLN A 63 -1.93 17.49 7.17
N LEU A 64 -3.23 17.30 6.94
CA LEU A 64 -4.27 17.18 7.98
C LEU A 64 -3.96 16.09 9.04
N PHE A 65 -2.98 15.22 8.78
CA PHE A 65 -2.58 14.07 9.57
C PHE A 65 -1.10 14.08 9.99
N SER A 66 -0.41 15.21 9.91
CA SER A 66 1.03 15.32 10.26
C SER A 66 1.32 14.90 11.71
N GLU A 67 0.36 15.04 12.61
CA GLU A 67 0.47 14.65 14.03
C GLU A 67 0.50 13.14 14.26
N PHE A 68 0.13 12.34 13.25
CA PHE A 68 -0.03 10.89 13.38
C PHE A 68 1.08 10.07 12.72
N VAL A 69 2.01 10.70 12.01
CA VAL A 69 3.13 9.99 11.35
C VAL A 69 4.28 9.86 12.35
N LYS A 70 4.46 8.68 12.91
CA LYS A 70 5.61 8.38 13.77
C LYS A 70 6.89 8.21 12.92
N PRO A 71 8.10 8.47 13.50
CA PRO A 71 9.41 8.33 12.84
C PRO A 71 9.66 6.97 12.16
N ASP A 72 9.03 5.90 12.67
CA ASP A 72 9.17 4.53 12.17
C ASP A 72 8.72 4.37 10.71
N ALA A 73 7.79 5.23 10.23
CA ALA A 73 7.35 5.22 8.84
C ALA A 73 8.39 5.81 7.88
N ILE A 74 9.31 6.66 8.37
CA ILE A 74 10.31 7.35 7.55
C ILE A 74 11.47 6.41 7.19
N GLU A 75 11.84 5.51 8.08
CA GLU A 75 12.98 4.58 7.87
C GLU A 75 12.68 3.49 6.83
N PHE A 76 11.43 3.12 6.71
CA PHE A 76 10.96 2.11 5.75
C PHE A 76 11.09 2.52 4.28
N LEU A 77 10.88 3.76 3.95
CA LEU A 77 10.91 4.25 2.56
C LEU A 77 12.31 4.17 1.91
N LYS A 78 13.32 3.90 2.71
CA LYS A 78 14.73 3.89 2.29
C LYS A 78 15.17 2.59 1.60
N GLY A 79 14.31 1.59 1.51
CA GLY A 79 14.75 0.25 1.07
C GLY A 79 14.09 -0.30 -0.18
N SER A 80 12.83 0.06 -0.51
CA SER A 80 12.07 -0.58 -1.59
C SER A 80 12.66 -0.33 -2.97
N ALA A 81 12.99 0.91 -3.31
CA ALA A 81 13.58 1.26 -4.60
C ALA A 81 14.95 0.57 -4.81
N THR A 82 15.83 0.61 -3.82
CA THR A 82 17.14 -0.03 -3.90
C THR A 82 17.04 -1.54 -4.03
N ARG A 83 16.12 -2.18 -3.31
CA ARG A 83 15.90 -3.63 -3.41
C ARG A 83 15.34 -4.01 -4.78
N ALA A 84 14.40 -3.24 -5.32
CA ALA A 84 13.83 -3.50 -6.63
C ALA A 84 14.90 -3.48 -7.75
N LEU A 85 15.91 -2.63 -7.64
CA LEU A 85 17.02 -2.56 -8.61
C LEU A 85 17.92 -3.81 -8.63
N GLN A 86 17.79 -4.70 -7.65
CA GLN A 86 18.49 -5.98 -7.64
C GLN A 86 17.81 -7.04 -8.51
N HIS A 87 16.58 -6.78 -8.98
CA HIS A 87 15.80 -7.68 -9.82
C HIS A 87 15.73 -7.17 -11.26
N PRO A 88 15.86 -8.02 -12.29
CA PRO A 88 16.01 -7.60 -13.67
C PRO A 88 14.67 -7.26 -14.36
N PHE A 89 14.02 -6.18 -13.94
CA PHE A 89 12.88 -5.61 -14.67
C PHE A 89 13.34 -4.91 -15.95
N THR A 90 12.46 -4.87 -16.96
CA THR A 90 12.69 -4.10 -18.20
C THR A 90 12.75 -2.60 -17.89
N ARG A 91 11.90 -2.13 -16.98
CA ARG A 91 11.85 -0.72 -16.52
C ARG A 91 11.48 -0.63 -15.04
N TYR A 92 11.91 0.48 -14.42
CA TYR A 92 11.55 0.87 -13.05
C TYR A 92 10.94 2.26 -13.09
N ILE A 93 9.85 2.45 -12.36
CA ILE A 93 9.20 3.76 -12.22
C ILE A 93 9.12 4.07 -10.73
N PHE A 94 9.78 5.15 -10.33
CA PHE A 94 9.77 5.65 -8.96
C PHE A 94 8.99 6.96 -8.92
N ILE A 95 7.91 7.00 -8.12
CA ILE A 95 7.07 8.18 -7.96
C ILE A 95 7.32 8.74 -6.57
N GLU A 96 7.62 10.03 -6.51
CA GLU A 96 7.86 10.73 -5.25
C GLU A 96 7.40 12.19 -5.37
N LYS A 97 6.75 12.71 -4.33
CA LYS A 97 6.24 14.07 -4.29
C LYS A 97 7.30 15.09 -3.81
N SER A 98 8.14 14.68 -2.87
CA SER A 98 9.16 15.52 -2.26
C SER A 98 10.33 15.78 -3.20
N GLU A 99 10.64 17.04 -3.44
CA GLU A 99 11.76 17.46 -4.31
C GLU A 99 13.12 16.95 -3.81
N THR A 100 13.34 17.03 -2.51
CA THR A 100 14.59 16.54 -1.89
C THR A 100 14.77 15.03 -2.09
N ARG A 101 13.70 14.24 -1.97
CA ARG A 101 13.74 12.78 -2.18
C ARG A 101 13.88 12.43 -3.66
N VAL A 102 13.25 13.20 -4.56
CA VAL A 102 13.46 13.06 -6.00
C VAL A 102 14.93 13.26 -6.35
N ALA A 103 15.59 14.28 -5.78
CA ALA A 103 17.03 14.50 -5.99
C ALA A 103 17.89 13.32 -5.50
N GLU A 104 17.50 12.67 -4.40
CA GLU A 104 18.17 11.47 -3.90
C GLU A 104 17.95 10.26 -4.83
N LEU A 105 16.74 10.08 -5.37
CA LEU A 105 16.45 9.06 -6.36
C LEU A 105 17.24 9.27 -7.67
N GLU A 106 17.42 10.53 -8.11
CA GLU A 106 18.25 10.83 -9.29
C GLU A 106 19.73 10.47 -9.05
N LYS A 107 20.25 10.66 -7.83
CA LYS A 107 21.59 10.19 -7.45
C LYS A 107 21.66 8.65 -7.48
N LEU A 108 20.66 7.96 -6.94
CA LEU A 108 20.56 6.50 -6.99
C LEU A 108 20.56 6.01 -8.45
N LYS A 109 19.78 6.66 -9.31
CA LYS A 109 19.73 6.37 -10.74
C LYS A 109 21.09 6.55 -11.41
N ALA A 110 21.80 7.63 -11.13
CA ALA A 110 23.11 7.93 -11.69
C ALA A 110 24.19 6.91 -11.30
N LEU A 111 24.09 6.36 -10.08
CA LEU A 111 25.00 5.33 -9.55
C LEU A 111 24.63 3.89 -9.96
N SER A 112 23.40 3.69 -10.45
CA SER A 112 22.92 2.35 -10.81
C SER A 112 23.40 1.93 -12.20
N THR A 113 23.86 0.68 -12.32
CA THR A 113 24.17 0.04 -13.62
C THR A 113 22.93 -0.10 -14.53
N THR A 114 21.73 -0.03 -13.94
CA THR A 114 20.44 -0.07 -14.64
C THR A 114 19.80 1.31 -14.78
N GLY A 115 20.55 2.39 -14.56
CA GLY A 115 20.03 3.76 -14.53
C GLY A 115 19.23 4.17 -15.77
N SER A 116 19.62 3.70 -16.96
CA SER A 116 18.88 3.94 -18.21
C SER A 116 17.46 3.37 -18.22
N ARG A 117 17.17 2.39 -17.37
CA ARG A 117 15.84 1.76 -17.22
C ARG A 117 14.98 2.43 -16.15
N ILE A 118 15.53 3.40 -15.40
CA ILE A 118 14.86 4.08 -14.29
C ILE A 118 14.19 5.37 -14.78
N ALA A 119 12.89 5.47 -14.56
CA ALA A 119 12.11 6.69 -14.73
C ALA A 119 11.66 7.21 -13.36
N ILE A 120 12.06 8.43 -13.00
CA ILE A 120 11.61 9.11 -11.80
C ILE A 120 10.49 10.08 -12.18
N ARG A 121 9.38 10.02 -11.45
CA ARG A 121 8.17 10.81 -11.69
C ARG A 121 7.86 11.65 -10.46
N LYS A 122 8.24 12.93 -10.48
CA LYS A 122 7.88 13.90 -9.41
C LYS A 122 6.40 14.21 -9.47
N GLY A 123 5.67 14.04 -8.35
CA GLY A 123 4.28 14.44 -8.20
C GLY A 123 3.44 13.51 -7.32
N ASP A 124 2.13 13.74 -7.38
CA ASP A 124 1.15 12.92 -6.67
C ASP A 124 1.07 11.49 -7.23
N ALA A 125 1.04 10.50 -6.34
CA ALA A 125 1.05 9.11 -6.71
C ALA A 125 -0.15 8.71 -7.57
N ASN A 126 -1.37 9.17 -7.23
CA ASN A 126 -2.59 8.82 -7.95
C ASN A 126 -2.53 9.33 -9.39
N SER A 127 -2.22 10.62 -9.59
CA SER A 127 -2.13 11.24 -10.93
C SER A 127 -1.02 10.63 -11.78
N LYS A 128 0.13 10.27 -11.16
CA LYS A 128 1.25 9.65 -11.89
C LYS A 128 0.96 8.20 -12.27
N LEU A 129 0.24 7.45 -11.43
CA LEU A 129 -0.23 6.11 -11.75
C LEU A 129 -1.29 6.14 -12.86
N GLU A 130 -2.22 7.11 -12.83
CA GLU A 130 -3.18 7.31 -13.91
C GLU A 130 -2.49 7.52 -15.25
N SER A 131 -1.53 8.44 -15.30
CA SER A 131 -0.73 8.70 -16.51
C SER A 131 0.07 7.47 -16.95
N PHE A 132 0.60 6.69 -16.02
CA PHE A 132 1.31 5.45 -16.29
C PHE A 132 0.39 4.40 -16.91
N VAL A 133 -0.80 4.20 -16.35
CA VAL A 133 -1.77 3.22 -16.86
C VAL A 133 -2.24 3.60 -18.27
N ALA A 134 -2.56 4.88 -18.49
CA ALA A 134 -3.01 5.38 -19.78
C ALA A 134 -1.95 5.27 -20.89
N ALA A 135 -0.66 5.42 -20.54
CA ALA A 135 0.44 5.40 -21.51
C ALA A 135 1.03 4.01 -21.77
N THR A 136 0.56 2.96 -21.10
CA THR A 136 1.18 1.62 -21.16
C THR A 136 0.40 0.67 -22.07
N ASP A 137 1.10 0.00 -23.00
CA ASP A 137 0.54 -1.11 -23.78
C ASP A 137 0.46 -2.39 -22.94
N TRP A 138 -0.70 -2.61 -22.32
CA TRP A 138 -0.94 -3.76 -21.43
C TRP A 138 -1.00 -5.10 -22.16
N LYS A 139 -1.06 -5.12 -23.48
CA LYS A 139 -0.97 -6.37 -24.27
C LYS A 139 0.45 -6.95 -24.19
N LYS A 140 1.46 -6.08 -24.15
CA LYS A 140 2.88 -6.44 -24.14
C LYS A 140 3.55 -6.28 -22.78
N THR A 141 2.87 -5.70 -21.80
CA THR A 141 3.48 -5.31 -20.51
C THR A 141 2.82 -6.03 -19.36
N ARG A 142 3.62 -6.36 -18.35
CA ARG A 142 3.20 -6.79 -17.01
C ARG A 142 3.89 -5.93 -15.98
N ALA A 143 3.20 -5.62 -14.89
CA ALA A 143 3.79 -4.76 -13.87
C ALA A 143 3.56 -5.29 -12.45
N VAL A 144 4.53 -5.03 -11.58
CA VAL A 144 4.35 -5.07 -10.13
C VAL A 144 4.26 -3.64 -9.65
N VAL A 145 3.16 -3.29 -8.98
CA VAL A 145 2.95 -1.97 -8.38
C VAL A 145 2.99 -2.10 -6.87
N PHE A 146 3.84 -1.33 -6.24
CA PHE A 146 3.96 -1.24 -4.79
C PHE A 146 3.39 0.09 -4.31
N LEU A 147 2.38 0.03 -3.43
CA LEU A 147 1.74 1.17 -2.79
C LEU A 147 2.06 1.15 -1.30
N ASP A 148 2.91 2.06 -0.86
CA ASP A 148 3.30 2.26 0.54
C ASP A 148 2.99 3.70 0.99
N PRO A 149 1.70 4.06 1.08
CA PRO A 149 1.30 5.45 1.35
C PRO A 149 1.58 5.88 2.79
N TYR A 150 1.87 7.16 2.97
CA TYR A 150 1.74 7.80 4.27
C TYR A 150 0.27 8.06 4.57
N GLY A 151 -0.32 7.26 5.44
CA GLY A 151 -1.74 7.39 5.76
C GLY A 151 -2.64 7.08 4.56
N MET A 152 -3.71 7.84 4.36
CA MET A 152 -4.78 7.55 3.41
C MET A 152 -4.61 8.28 2.06
N GLN A 153 -3.41 8.25 1.49
CA GLN A 153 -3.09 9.00 0.27
C GLN A 153 -3.52 8.28 -1.02
N VAL A 154 -3.81 6.99 -0.96
CA VAL A 154 -4.24 6.21 -2.12
C VAL A 154 -5.75 6.33 -2.29
N ASN A 155 -6.19 6.72 -3.47
CA ASN A 155 -7.61 6.74 -3.84
C ASN A 155 -8.03 5.38 -4.38
N TRP A 156 -9.26 4.96 -4.05
CA TRP A 156 -9.83 3.72 -4.57
C TRP A 156 -9.83 3.66 -6.10
N ASN A 157 -10.13 4.78 -6.76
CA ASN A 157 -10.14 4.85 -8.23
C ASN A 157 -8.78 4.45 -8.83
N THR A 158 -7.68 4.81 -8.17
CA THR A 158 -6.33 4.39 -8.57
C THR A 158 -6.16 2.88 -8.45
N ILE A 159 -6.66 2.28 -7.36
CA ILE A 159 -6.63 0.83 -7.16
C ILE A 159 -7.48 0.12 -8.21
N ALA A 160 -8.70 0.58 -8.45
CA ALA A 160 -9.62 0.00 -9.44
C ALA A 160 -9.04 0.05 -10.86
N MET A 161 -8.48 1.19 -11.26
CA MET A 161 -7.81 1.38 -12.54
C MET A 161 -6.64 0.40 -12.75
N LEU A 162 -5.85 0.13 -11.72
CA LEU A 162 -4.79 -0.88 -11.79
C LEU A 162 -5.36 -2.28 -12.04
N GLY A 163 -6.49 -2.61 -11.43
CA GLY A 163 -7.21 -3.87 -11.64
C GLY A 163 -7.73 -4.03 -13.08
N GLU A 164 -8.25 -2.95 -13.68
CA GLU A 164 -8.77 -2.94 -15.04
C GLU A 164 -7.71 -3.24 -16.12
N THR A 165 -6.43 -3.03 -15.82
CA THR A 165 -5.32 -3.34 -16.73
C THR A 165 -5.23 -4.82 -17.10
N LYS A 166 -5.71 -5.72 -16.25
CA LYS A 166 -5.57 -7.19 -16.35
C LYS A 166 -4.11 -7.65 -16.48
N ALA A 167 -3.16 -6.85 -15.99
CA ALA A 167 -1.73 -7.03 -16.20
C ALA A 167 -0.86 -6.65 -14.98
N VAL A 168 -1.47 -6.16 -13.92
CA VAL A 168 -0.80 -5.66 -12.72
C VAL A 168 -0.93 -6.64 -11.57
N ASP A 169 0.18 -6.87 -10.86
CA ASP A 169 0.23 -7.44 -9.53
C ASP A 169 0.46 -6.31 -8.53
N LEU A 170 -0.47 -6.13 -7.62
CA LEU A 170 -0.49 -5.06 -6.63
C LEU A 170 -0.03 -5.58 -5.27
N TRP A 171 0.96 -4.92 -4.69
CA TRP A 171 1.30 -4.97 -3.27
C TRP A 171 0.89 -3.66 -2.62
N PHE A 172 -0.04 -3.73 -1.68
CA PHE A 172 -0.61 -2.55 -1.03
C PHE A 172 -0.48 -2.61 0.49
N LEU A 173 0.22 -1.64 1.04
CA LEU A 173 0.31 -1.44 2.47
C LEU A 173 -0.86 -0.57 2.95
N PHE A 174 -1.97 -1.23 3.28
CA PHE A 174 -3.17 -0.53 3.74
C PHE A 174 -3.00 -0.05 5.19
N PRO A 175 -3.19 1.24 5.48
CA PRO A 175 -2.88 1.85 6.78
C PRO A 175 -3.97 1.62 7.82
N LEU A 176 -4.21 0.35 8.21
CA LEU A 176 -5.28 -0.08 9.11
C LEU A 176 -5.29 0.68 10.44
N GLY A 177 -4.28 0.47 11.26
CA GLY A 177 -4.19 1.05 12.60
C GLY A 177 -3.64 2.47 12.60
N GLN A 178 -2.76 2.79 11.63
CA GLN A 178 -2.10 4.09 11.55
C GLN A 178 -3.06 5.21 11.15
N ALA A 179 -4.04 4.93 10.29
CA ALA A 179 -4.97 5.94 9.83
C ALA A 179 -6.43 5.51 9.97
N VAL A 180 -6.86 4.43 9.31
CA VAL A 180 -8.28 4.07 9.18
C VAL A 180 -8.97 3.89 10.53
N MET A 181 -8.40 3.07 11.42
CA MET A 181 -9.00 2.82 12.75
C MET A 181 -9.08 4.06 13.63
N ARG A 182 -8.24 5.07 13.38
CA ARG A 182 -8.28 6.34 14.11
C ARG A 182 -9.40 7.25 13.67
N LEU A 183 -9.74 7.23 12.36
CA LEU A 183 -10.87 7.96 11.82
C LEU A 183 -12.20 7.33 12.22
N LEU A 184 -12.24 6.01 12.44
CA LEU A 184 -13.40 5.28 12.90
C LEU A 184 -13.60 5.47 14.41
N GLN A 185 -14.29 6.53 14.82
CA GLN A 185 -14.55 6.84 16.21
C GLN A 185 -15.43 5.76 16.87
N LYS A 186 -15.22 5.51 18.18
CA LYS A 186 -15.91 4.41 18.88
C LYS A 186 -17.34 4.74 19.29
N ARG A 187 -17.60 6.00 19.69
CA ARG A 187 -18.84 6.40 20.38
C ARG A 187 -19.70 7.39 19.60
N CYS A 188 -19.29 7.77 18.43
CA CYS A 188 -20.01 8.66 17.54
C CYS A 188 -19.62 8.39 16.10
N GLU A 189 -20.38 8.87 15.16
CA GLU A 189 -19.98 8.85 13.76
C GLU A 189 -18.79 9.78 13.50
N PRO A 190 -17.93 9.44 12.53
CA PRO A 190 -16.81 10.29 12.17
C PRO A 190 -17.30 11.65 11.62
N PRO A 191 -16.55 12.73 11.83
CA PRO A 191 -16.80 14.00 11.16
C PRO A 191 -16.84 13.84 9.64
N ARG A 192 -17.57 14.69 8.94
CA ARG A 192 -17.78 14.60 7.47
C ARG A 192 -16.46 14.50 6.67
N GLU A 193 -15.45 15.24 7.06
CA GLU A 193 -14.12 15.21 6.41
C GLU A 193 -13.45 13.85 6.54
N TRP A 194 -13.62 13.18 7.69
CA TRP A 194 -13.11 11.84 7.92
C TRP A 194 -13.91 10.79 7.14
N GLN A 195 -15.24 10.96 7.05
CA GLN A 195 -16.08 10.12 6.19
C GLN A 195 -15.62 10.21 4.73
N GLN A 196 -15.37 11.41 4.21
CA GLN A 196 -14.86 11.62 2.86
C GLN A 196 -13.49 10.97 2.63
N ALA A 197 -12.61 10.96 3.65
CA ALA A 197 -11.33 10.27 3.57
C ALA A 197 -11.50 8.74 3.54
N LEU A 198 -12.43 8.20 4.33
CA LEU A 198 -12.80 6.78 4.31
C LEU A 198 -13.46 6.38 2.98
N ASP A 199 -14.37 7.22 2.45
CA ASP A 199 -14.97 7.01 1.14
C ASP A 199 -13.93 6.96 0.02
N ARG A 200 -12.92 7.82 0.07
CA ARG A 200 -11.84 7.81 -0.93
C ARG A 200 -11.00 6.54 -0.91
N ILE A 201 -10.64 6.02 0.27
CA ILE A 201 -9.79 4.83 0.35
C ILE A 201 -10.56 3.54 0.10
N PHE A 202 -11.84 3.47 0.50
CA PHE A 202 -12.70 2.32 0.27
C PHE A 202 -13.45 2.37 -1.08
N GLY A 203 -13.61 3.56 -1.66
CA GLY A 203 -14.34 3.77 -2.93
C GLY A 203 -15.84 3.58 -2.82
N THR A 204 -16.41 3.60 -1.61
CA THR A 204 -17.83 3.44 -1.31
C THR A 204 -18.12 3.99 0.07
N HIS A 205 -19.37 4.33 0.32
CA HIS A 205 -19.87 4.69 1.67
C HIS A 205 -20.41 3.48 2.44
N ASP A 206 -20.44 2.28 1.85
CA ASP A 206 -21.01 1.07 2.46
C ASP A 206 -20.28 0.66 3.75
N TRP A 207 -19.03 1.11 3.94
CA TRP A 207 -18.29 0.92 5.19
C TRP A 207 -19.07 1.46 6.38
N TYR A 208 -19.87 2.52 6.21
CA TYR A 208 -20.59 3.13 7.32
C TYR A 208 -21.60 2.14 7.92
N SER A 209 -22.47 1.57 7.10
CA SER A 209 -23.46 0.59 7.54
C SER A 209 -22.83 -0.72 8.07
N ARG A 210 -21.63 -1.06 7.60
CA ARG A 210 -20.89 -2.26 8.03
C ARG A 210 -20.18 -2.04 9.37
N PHE A 211 -19.74 -0.81 9.66
CA PHE A 211 -18.90 -0.51 10.82
C PHE A 211 -19.63 0.17 11.96
N TYR A 212 -20.80 0.74 11.70
CA TYR A 212 -21.59 1.48 12.70
C TYR A 212 -22.99 0.89 12.86
N LYS A 213 -23.48 0.97 14.11
CA LYS A 213 -24.87 0.74 14.43
C LYS A 213 -25.44 1.97 15.10
N THR A 214 -26.66 2.31 14.72
CA THR A 214 -27.44 3.36 15.35
C THR A 214 -28.55 2.70 16.14
N GLU A 215 -28.58 2.94 17.44
CA GLU A 215 -29.57 2.40 18.36
C GLU A 215 -30.39 3.55 18.94
N LYS A 216 -31.71 3.35 19.02
CA LYS A 216 -32.60 4.26 19.72
C LYS A 216 -32.77 3.73 21.14
N GLN A 217 -32.44 4.53 22.13
CA GLN A 217 -32.69 4.26 23.54
C GLN A 217 -33.68 5.28 24.07
N ALA A 218 -34.67 4.83 24.82
CA ALA A 218 -35.48 5.75 25.60
C ALA A 218 -34.65 6.23 26.79
N ASP A 219 -34.52 7.55 26.94
CA ASP A 219 -33.89 8.13 28.11
C ASP A 219 -34.86 8.08 29.30
N PHE A 220 -34.34 8.35 30.53
CA PHE A 220 -35.05 8.36 31.77
C PHE A 220 -36.27 9.31 31.77
N PHE A 221 -36.32 10.22 30.79
CA PHE A 221 -37.37 11.19 30.57
C PHE A 221 -38.32 10.85 29.39
N GLU A 222 -38.27 9.56 28.89
CA GLU A 222 -39.06 9.11 27.72
C GLU A 222 -38.73 9.83 26.40
N GLU A 223 -37.62 10.57 26.33
CA GLU A 223 -37.11 11.11 25.07
C GLU A 223 -36.30 10.05 24.29
N GLU A 224 -36.60 9.89 23.00
CA GLU A 224 -35.83 9.02 22.13
C GLU A 224 -34.42 9.60 21.89
N VAL A 225 -33.41 9.05 22.53
CA VAL A 225 -31.99 9.40 22.27
C VAL A 225 -31.40 8.39 21.27
N THR A 226 -30.96 8.92 20.15
CA THR A 226 -30.27 8.11 19.13
C THR A 226 -28.79 8.11 19.41
N SER A 227 -28.22 6.93 19.63
CA SER A 227 -26.75 6.75 19.79
C SER A 227 -26.17 5.96 18.66
N THR A 228 -25.09 6.47 18.06
CA THR A 228 -24.34 5.77 17.02
C THR A 228 -22.99 5.35 17.58
N HIS A 229 -22.66 4.07 17.45
CA HIS A 229 -21.39 3.54 17.92
C HIS A 229 -20.79 2.57 16.91
N ARG A 230 -19.46 2.48 16.92
CA ARG A 230 -18.72 1.56 16.07
C ARG A 230 -18.79 0.14 16.60
N VAL A 231 -19.23 -0.78 15.76
CA VAL A 231 -19.26 -2.24 16.04
C VAL A 231 -18.08 -2.98 15.41
N ALA A 232 -17.47 -2.43 14.36
CA ALA A 232 -16.37 -3.07 13.66
C ALA A 232 -15.05 -2.97 14.47
N ASP A 233 -14.36 -4.09 14.59
CA ASP A 233 -12.97 -4.18 15.04
C ASP A 233 -12.00 -4.10 13.85
N SER A 234 -10.70 -4.24 14.13
CA SER A 234 -9.66 -4.23 13.10
C SER A 234 -9.81 -5.37 12.09
N ASN A 235 -10.34 -6.53 12.51
CA ASN A 235 -10.53 -7.69 11.64
C ASN A 235 -11.68 -7.45 10.66
N ALA A 236 -12.78 -6.85 11.12
CA ALA A 236 -13.91 -6.49 10.27
C ALA A 236 -13.51 -5.46 9.21
N VAL A 237 -12.69 -4.46 9.58
CA VAL A 237 -12.15 -3.46 8.64
C VAL A 237 -11.19 -4.12 7.63
N ALA A 238 -10.34 -5.04 8.11
CA ALA A 238 -9.43 -5.81 7.25
C ALA A 238 -10.21 -6.66 6.22
N ALA A 239 -11.23 -7.39 6.68
CA ALA A 239 -12.08 -8.21 5.81
C ALA A 239 -12.78 -7.34 4.76
N PHE A 240 -13.33 -6.19 5.15
CA PHE A 240 -13.96 -5.25 4.22
C PHE A 240 -12.98 -4.76 3.15
N MET A 241 -11.72 -4.43 3.52
CA MET A 241 -10.72 -4.02 2.53
C MET A 241 -10.39 -5.15 1.54
N ILE A 242 -10.32 -6.40 1.99
CA ILE A 242 -10.12 -7.56 1.10
C ILE A 242 -11.32 -7.73 0.16
N GLU A 243 -12.56 -7.66 0.68
CA GLU A 243 -13.77 -7.67 -0.14
C GLU A 243 -13.75 -6.56 -1.21
N ARG A 244 -13.30 -5.36 -0.84
CA ARG A 244 -13.14 -4.26 -1.81
C ARG A 244 -12.13 -4.60 -2.90
N LEU A 245 -10.95 -5.11 -2.55
CA LEU A 245 -9.94 -5.52 -3.54
C LEU A 245 -10.48 -6.59 -4.50
N GLU A 246 -11.33 -7.52 -4.03
CA GLU A 246 -11.96 -8.54 -4.86
C GLU A 246 -12.93 -7.97 -5.89
N THR A 247 -13.48 -6.77 -5.68
CA THR A 247 -14.30 -6.09 -6.70
C THR A 247 -13.48 -5.52 -7.84
N ALA A 248 -12.17 -5.29 -7.64
CA ALA A 248 -11.29 -4.63 -8.61
C ALA A 248 -10.30 -5.60 -9.28
N PHE A 249 -9.90 -6.67 -8.59
CA PHE A 249 -8.86 -7.58 -9.07
C PHE A 249 -9.41 -8.99 -9.32
N HIS A 250 -8.77 -9.68 -10.27
CA HIS A 250 -9.16 -11.06 -10.62
C HIS A 250 -8.91 -12.04 -9.47
N ALA A 251 -7.85 -11.85 -8.69
CA ALA A 251 -7.52 -12.66 -7.54
C ALA A 251 -6.87 -11.85 -6.43
N VAL A 252 -7.24 -12.14 -5.18
CA VAL A 252 -6.77 -11.45 -3.97
C VAL A 252 -6.33 -12.46 -2.92
N ALA A 253 -5.23 -12.20 -2.23
CA ALA A 253 -4.82 -12.98 -1.08
C ALA A 253 -5.81 -12.76 0.07
N LYS A 254 -6.59 -13.79 0.41
CA LYS A 254 -7.65 -13.72 1.44
C LYS A 254 -7.11 -13.46 2.85
N LYS A 255 -5.86 -13.82 3.11
CA LYS A 255 -5.16 -13.59 4.37
C LYS A 255 -4.01 -12.64 4.13
N PRO A 256 -4.23 -11.31 4.27
CA PRO A 256 -3.15 -10.34 4.18
C PRO A 256 -2.17 -10.54 5.34
N GLY A 257 -0.93 -10.12 5.16
CA GLY A 257 0.01 -10.04 6.28
C GLY A 257 -0.37 -8.90 7.23
N ILE A 258 -0.30 -9.13 8.52
CA ILE A 258 -0.55 -8.08 9.51
C ILE A 258 0.78 -7.63 10.09
N LEU A 259 1.06 -6.33 9.98
CA LEU A 259 2.25 -5.73 10.56
C LEU A 259 1.89 -5.04 11.88
N TYR A 260 2.61 -5.42 12.94
CA TYR A 260 2.37 -4.95 14.29
C TYR A 260 3.48 -3.99 14.75
N ASN A 261 3.15 -3.08 15.66
CA ASN A 261 4.18 -2.33 16.39
C ASN A 261 4.77 -3.16 17.54
N SER A 262 5.74 -2.59 18.26
CA SER A 262 6.37 -3.21 19.44
C SER A 262 5.41 -3.51 20.60
N GLN A 263 4.19 -2.94 20.57
CA GLN A 263 3.12 -3.17 21.54
C GLN A 263 2.08 -4.17 21.05
N ASN A 264 2.36 -4.91 19.97
CA ASN A 264 1.47 -5.86 19.32
C ASN A 264 0.13 -5.23 18.86
N VAL A 265 0.17 -3.95 18.46
CA VAL A 265 -0.98 -3.27 17.86
C VAL A 265 -0.85 -3.34 16.34
N PRO A 266 -1.91 -3.81 15.61
CA PRO A 266 -1.87 -3.88 14.16
C PRO A 266 -1.78 -2.47 13.56
N LEU A 267 -0.75 -2.24 12.74
CA LEU A 267 -0.51 -0.97 12.06
C LEU A 267 -0.97 -0.98 10.62
N TYR A 268 -0.60 -2.02 9.89
CA TYR A 268 -0.86 -2.13 8.46
C TYR A 268 -1.31 -3.53 8.08
N LEU A 269 -2.10 -3.60 6.99
CA LEU A 269 -2.31 -4.84 6.27
C LEU A 269 -1.42 -4.83 5.02
N PHE A 270 -0.64 -5.86 4.85
CA PHE A 270 0.13 -6.06 3.63
C PHE A 270 -0.70 -6.92 2.67
N CYS A 271 -1.42 -6.26 1.78
CA CYS A 271 -2.36 -6.86 0.85
C CYS A 271 -1.66 -7.22 -0.46
N PHE A 272 -2.08 -8.33 -1.07
CA PHE A 272 -1.69 -8.71 -2.42
C PHE A 272 -2.92 -8.96 -3.29
N ALA A 273 -2.90 -8.42 -4.52
CA ALA A 273 -3.94 -8.64 -5.51
C ALA A 273 -3.32 -8.76 -6.91
N SER A 274 -3.86 -9.64 -7.75
CA SER A 274 -3.43 -9.83 -9.14
C SER A 274 -4.59 -9.58 -10.09
N ALA A 275 -4.36 -8.69 -11.05
CA ALA A 275 -5.32 -8.37 -12.11
C ALA A 275 -5.22 -9.32 -13.31
N ASN A 276 -4.11 -10.05 -13.46
CA ASN A 276 -3.84 -10.90 -14.62
C ASN A 276 -4.51 -12.28 -14.51
N PRO A 277 -5.60 -12.58 -15.26
CA PRO A 277 -6.32 -13.84 -15.10
C PRO A 277 -5.46 -15.10 -15.34
N LYS A 278 -4.49 -15.01 -16.26
CA LYS A 278 -3.62 -16.13 -16.61
C LYS A 278 -2.51 -16.34 -15.59
N GLY A 279 -1.98 -15.27 -15.02
CA GLY A 279 -0.87 -15.30 -14.05
C GLY A 279 -1.32 -15.42 -12.60
N ALA A 280 -2.55 -15.02 -12.29
CA ALA A 280 -3.06 -14.92 -10.94
C ALA A 280 -2.92 -16.19 -10.08
N PRO A 281 -3.17 -17.41 -10.58
CA PRO A 281 -3.02 -18.61 -9.76
C PRO A 281 -1.59 -18.79 -9.24
N THR A 282 -0.60 -18.54 -10.09
CA THR A 282 0.82 -18.64 -9.71
C THR A 282 1.23 -17.49 -8.80
N ALA A 283 0.86 -16.26 -9.14
CA ALA A 283 1.16 -15.06 -8.37
C ALA A 283 0.55 -15.17 -6.95
N LEU A 284 -0.72 -15.59 -6.86
CA LEU A 284 -1.42 -15.76 -5.58
C LEU A 284 -0.80 -16.85 -4.71
N LYS A 285 -0.38 -17.99 -5.32
CA LYS A 285 0.31 -19.04 -4.58
C LYS A 285 1.60 -18.52 -3.94
N ILE A 286 2.43 -17.82 -4.71
CA ILE A 286 3.69 -17.23 -4.22
C ILE A 286 3.40 -16.21 -3.12
N ALA A 287 2.46 -15.29 -3.35
CA ALA A 287 2.10 -14.26 -2.38
C ALA A 287 1.57 -14.85 -1.07
N ASN A 288 0.67 -15.84 -1.14
CA ASN A 288 0.14 -16.52 0.05
C ASN A 288 1.23 -17.21 0.86
N ASP A 289 2.20 -17.88 0.20
CA ASP A 289 3.29 -18.56 0.89
C ASP A 289 4.25 -17.57 1.57
N LEU A 290 4.41 -16.36 1.00
CA LEU A 290 5.18 -15.30 1.60
C LEU A 290 4.45 -14.61 2.75
N LEU A 291 3.16 -14.31 2.59
CA LEU A 291 2.33 -13.63 3.61
C LEU A 291 2.12 -14.48 4.87
N LYS A 292 2.14 -15.82 4.76
CA LYS A 292 2.11 -16.73 5.94
C LYS A 292 3.22 -16.47 6.95
N ARG A 293 4.31 -15.83 6.55
CA ARG A 293 5.44 -15.52 7.43
C ARG A 293 5.19 -14.32 8.36
N LEU A 294 4.11 -13.58 8.11
CA LEU A 294 3.68 -12.41 8.90
C LEU A 294 2.49 -12.72 9.84
N ASN A 295 1.89 -13.92 9.72
CA ASN A 295 0.69 -14.33 10.47
C ASN A 295 1.01 -15.45 11.45
#